data_55f61e0f490e44758ce2c6b40bbfd218
#
_entry.id   55f61e0f490e44758ce2c6b40bbfd218
#
_cell.length_a   1.000
_cell.length_b   1.000
_cell.length_c   1.000
_cell.angle_alpha   90.00
_cell.angle_beta   90.00
_cell.angle_gamma   90.00
#
_symmetry.space_group_name_H-M   'P 1'
#
loop_
_entity.id
_entity.type
_entity.pdbx_description
1 polymer ?
#
loop_
_entity_poly.entity_id
_entity_poly.type
_entity_poly.pdbx_seq_one_letter_code
_entity_poly.pdbx_strand_id
1 'polypeptide(L)'
;MLRRAADHLLAAHCSDDIDEASLEADLLYGAASGLDRVHVIARGAGTPSAASVEAFEMLLARRLKHEPLAYILGAREFYGLTFDVGPGCLIPRPETETLVEAALAAIKEHPRARRLVRVADIGTGSGAIALSVAKHAPSTKVWGIDVSGEALQWAARNMRKFGLSERVVLLTGDLAEPLSEPIDVLCANLPYVPTDDYEGLPDEIRASEPQIAVEGGPTGIELIARLADQLDAHLAPDCAAAIFELGAGQAGFVEELVVNALTTAGRGPLDVRVHRDLRGIRRIVEVRYGYPDTNEAG
;
A
#
# COMPACT_ATOMS: atom_id res chain seq x y z
N MET A 1 33.68 -2.07 -7.80
CA MET A 1 32.77 -0.94 -7.57
C MET A 1 31.57 -1.39 -6.77
N LEU A 2 30.69 -2.24 -7.29
CA LEU A 2 29.44 -2.68 -6.63
C LEU A 2 29.67 -3.31 -5.25
N ARG A 3 30.63 -4.25 -5.11
CA ARG A 3 30.95 -4.84 -3.81
C ARG A 3 31.33 -3.80 -2.75
N ARG A 4 32.14 -2.80 -3.11
CA ARG A 4 32.52 -1.71 -2.19
C ARG A 4 31.30 -0.83 -1.83
N ALA A 5 30.39 -0.63 -2.77
CA ALA A 5 29.14 0.09 -2.50
C ALA A 5 28.27 -0.70 -1.52
N ALA A 6 28.14 -2.02 -1.71
CA ALA A 6 27.41 -2.88 -0.77
C ALA A 6 28.05 -2.84 0.64
N ASP A 7 29.39 -2.92 0.73
CA ASP A 7 30.10 -2.79 2.01
C ASP A 7 29.79 -1.44 2.69
N HIS A 8 29.73 -0.34 1.92
CA HIS A 8 29.39 0.99 2.45
C HIS A 8 27.93 1.10 2.89
N LEU A 9 26.97 0.55 2.13
CA LEU A 9 25.54 0.54 2.48
C LEU A 9 25.32 -0.23 3.78
N LEU A 10 25.94 -1.39 3.92
CA LEU A 10 25.86 -2.18 5.15
C LEU A 10 26.50 -1.45 6.34
N ALA A 11 27.68 -0.86 6.17
CA ALA A 11 28.36 -0.10 7.21
C ALA A 11 27.59 1.17 7.64
N ALA A 12 26.81 1.75 6.74
CA ALA A 12 25.93 2.89 7.00
C ALA A 12 24.54 2.48 7.54
N HIS A 13 24.30 1.19 7.79
CA HIS A 13 22.98 0.66 8.21
C HIS A 13 21.83 1.04 7.27
N CYS A 14 22.11 1.15 5.96
CA CYS A 14 21.10 1.36 4.93
C CYS A 14 20.40 0.05 4.52
N SER A 15 21.01 -1.09 4.78
CA SER A 15 20.52 -2.45 4.48
C SER A 15 20.80 -3.36 5.66
N ASP A 16 19.94 -4.36 5.87
CA ASP A 16 19.99 -5.27 7.02
C ASP A 16 21.13 -6.29 6.90
N ASP A 17 21.44 -6.72 5.68
CA ASP A 17 22.50 -7.69 5.40
C ASP A 17 23.23 -7.40 4.07
N ILE A 18 24.27 -8.20 3.80
CA ILE A 18 25.13 -8.03 2.62
C ILE A 18 24.42 -8.40 1.30
N ASP A 19 23.43 -9.27 1.35
CA ASP A 19 22.68 -9.69 0.15
C ASP A 19 21.74 -8.57 -0.26
N GLU A 20 21.06 -7.94 0.70
CA GLU A 20 20.25 -6.75 0.47
C GLU A 20 21.09 -5.57 0.00
N ALA A 21 22.21 -5.29 0.66
CA ALA A 21 23.14 -4.24 0.25
C ALA A 21 23.68 -4.45 -1.17
N SER A 22 23.94 -5.70 -1.56
CA SER A 22 24.37 -6.05 -2.92
C SER A 22 23.26 -5.83 -3.94
N LEU A 23 22.02 -6.18 -3.59
CA LEU A 23 20.85 -5.93 -4.43
C LEU A 23 20.65 -4.42 -4.64
N GLU A 24 20.72 -3.62 -3.58
CA GLU A 24 20.61 -2.16 -3.68
C GLU A 24 21.71 -1.55 -4.57
N ALA A 25 22.95 -1.98 -4.40
CA ALA A 25 24.07 -1.54 -5.24
C ALA A 25 23.84 -1.87 -6.72
N ASP A 26 23.32 -3.07 -7.03
CA ASP A 26 22.98 -3.48 -8.40
C ASP A 26 21.87 -2.63 -8.99
N LEU A 27 20.82 -2.34 -8.21
CA LEU A 27 19.68 -1.50 -8.63
C LEU A 27 20.10 -0.06 -8.89
N LEU A 28 20.91 0.53 -7.98
CA LEU A 28 21.46 1.88 -8.15
C LEU A 28 22.34 1.98 -9.41
N TYR A 29 23.18 0.97 -9.65
CA TYR A 29 24.00 0.95 -10.85
C TYR A 29 23.18 0.71 -12.12
N GLY A 30 22.15 -0.14 -12.05
CA GLY A 30 21.19 -0.33 -13.13
C GLY A 30 20.54 0.99 -13.55
N ALA A 31 20.04 1.76 -12.58
CA ALA A 31 19.46 3.08 -12.81
C ALA A 31 20.47 4.06 -13.42
N ALA A 32 21.71 4.09 -12.91
CA ALA A 32 22.77 4.97 -13.40
C ALA A 32 23.26 4.62 -14.82
N SER A 33 23.20 3.36 -15.21
CA SER A 33 23.70 2.86 -16.50
C SER A 33 22.63 2.62 -17.55
N GLY A 34 21.34 2.68 -17.18
CA GLY A 34 20.21 2.32 -18.04
C GLY A 34 20.12 0.80 -18.30
N LEU A 35 20.72 -0.02 -17.45
CA LEU A 35 20.72 -1.48 -17.56
C LEU A 35 19.71 -2.08 -16.60
N ASP A 36 19.00 -3.13 -17.00
CA ASP A 36 18.27 -3.96 -16.06
C ASP A 36 19.23 -4.81 -15.20
N ARG A 37 18.73 -5.35 -14.10
CA ARG A 37 19.53 -6.13 -13.15
C ARG A 37 20.18 -7.36 -13.79
N VAL A 38 19.52 -8.03 -14.70
CA VAL A 38 20.08 -9.20 -15.38
C VAL A 38 21.34 -8.80 -16.17
N HIS A 39 21.27 -7.67 -16.86
CA HIS A 39 22.42 -7.13 -17.60
C HIS A 39 23.53 -6.60 -16.68
N VAL A 40 23.17 -6.05 -15.51
CA VAL A 40 24.17 -5.63 -14.49
C VAL A 40 24.97 -6.85 -14.02
N ILE A 41 24.28 -7.94 -13.66
CA ILE A 41 24.93 -9.18 -13.21
C ILE A 41 25.75 -9.83 -14.34
N ALA A 42 25.18 -9.92 -15.55
CA ALA A 42 25.85 -10.55 -16.70
C ALA A 42 27.08 -9.78 -17.19
N ARG A 43 27.09 -8.46 -17.05
CA ARG A 43 28.20 -7.59 -17.49
C ARG A 43 29.23 -7.30 -16.39
N GLY A 44 29.18 -7.98 -15.25
CA GLY A 44 30.04 -7.73 -14.07
C GLY A 44 31.55 -7.74 -14.32
N ALA A 45 32.00 -8.11 -15.53
CA ALA A 45 33.40 -8.03 -15.98
C ALA A 45 33.66 -6.92 -17.01
N GLY A 46 32.64 -6.13 -17.41
CA GLY A 46 32.79 -5.03 -18.37
C GLY A 46 33.30 -3.76 -17.68
N THR A 47 34.05 -2.94 -18.43
CA THR A 47 34.48 -1.61 -17.93
C THR A 47 33.29 -0.64 -18.04
N PRO A 48 32.80 -0.06 -16.91
CA PRO A 48 31.73 0.91 -16.95
C PRO A 48 32.18 2.22 -17.61
N SER A 49 31.26 2.97 -18.20
CA SER A 49 31.55 4.31 -18.69
C SER A 49 31.79 5.29 -17.53
N ALA A 50 32.62 6.30 -17.73
CA ALA A 50 32.83 7.34 -16.72
C ALA A 50 31.53 8.02 -16.28
N ALA A 51 30.61 8.29 -17.22
CA ALA A 51 29.31 8.88 -16.94
C ALA A 51 28.44 7.96 -16.06
N SER A 52 28.43 6.65 -16.32
CA SER A 52 27.67 5.69 -15.48
C SER A 52 28.26 5.58 -14.08
N VAL A 53 29.59 5.70 -13.93
CA VAL A 53 30.23 5.69 -12.61
C VAL A 53 29.86 6.94 -11.83
N GLU A 54 29.95 8.12 -12.44
CA GLU A 54 29.58 9.39 -11.80
C GLU A 54 28.10 9.41 -11.39
N ALA A 55 27.20 9.00 -12.26
CA ALA A 55 25.77 8.89 -11.95
C ALA A 55 25.53 7.90 -10.79
N PHE A 56 26.20 6.75 -10.79
CA PHE A 56 26.10 5.77 -9.71
C PHE A 56 26.58 6.33 -8.36
N GLU A 57 27.71 7.03 -8.34
CA GLU A 57 28.24 7.63 -7.12
C GLU A 57 27.29 8.69 -6.55
N MET A 58 26.61 9.47 -7.42
CA MET A 58 25.59 10.42 -6.98
C MET A 58 24.38 9.70 -6.34
N LEU A 59 23.87 8.62 -6.97
CA LEU A 59 22.75 7.85 -6.40
C LEU A 59 23.14 7.16 -5.10
N LEU A 60 24.33 6.57 -5.03
CA LEU A 60 24.88 5.96 -3.82
C LEU A 60 25.02 6.98 -2.69
N ALA A 61 25.48 8.20 -2.98
CA ALA A 61 25.61 9.26 -1.98
C ALA A 61 24.25 9.71 -1.41
N ARG A 62 23.16 9.64 -2.20
CA ARG A 62 21.79 9.86 -1.71
C ARG A 62 21.37 8.74 -0.76
N ARG A 63 21.59 7.48 -1.17
CA ARG A 63 21.23 6.31 -0.34
C ARG A 63 21.97 6.27 0.98
N LEU A 64 23.28 6.61 0.99
CA LEU A 64 24.10 6.71 2.22
C LEU A 64 23.65 7.84 3.16
N LYS A 65 22.74 8.71 2.74
CA LYS A 65 22.03 9.68 3.60
C LYS A 65 20.66 9.17 4.05
N HIS A 66 20.40 7.87 3.94
CA HIS A 66 19.14 7.20 4.27
C HIS A 66 17.96 7.65 3.41
N GLU A 67 18.19 8.23 2.21
CA GLU A 67 17.08 8.44 1.29
C GLU A 67 16.54 7.07 0.82
N PRO A 68 15.20 6.84 0.85
CA PRO A 68 14.63 5.56 0.44
C PRO A 68 15.04 5.15 -0.97
N LEU A 69 15.46 3.90 -1.14
CA LEU A 69 15.83 3.38 -2.46
C LEU A 69 14.73 3.62 -3.50
N ALA A 70 13.48 3.41 -3.13
CA ALA A 70 12.32 3.62 -4.01
C ALA A 70 12.21 5.08 -4.49
N TYR A 71 12.53 6.06 -3.64
CA TYR A 71 12.54 7.47 -4.04
C TYR A 71 13.72 7.81 -4.94
N ILE A 72 14.88 7.21 -4.68
CA ILE A 72 16.07 7.38 -5.53
C ILE A 72 15.81 6.84 -6.93
N LEU A 73 15.15 5.67 -7.03
CA LEU A 73 14.79 5.03 -8.30
C LEU A 73 13.54 5.62 -8.94
N GLY A 74 12.73 6.36 -8.16
CA GLY A 74 11.45 6.91 -8.60
C GLY A 74 10.37 5.85 -8.83
N ALA A 75 10.57 4.61 -8.37
CA ALA A 75 9.67 3.50 -8.63
C ALA A 75 9.70 2.44 -7.51
N ARG A 76 8.56 1.76 -7.33
CA ARG A 76 8.39 0.60 -6.44
C ARG A 76 7.54 -0.47 -7.11
N GLU A 77 7.99 -1.70 -7.11
CA GLU A 77 7.14 -2.84 -7.50
C GLU A 77 6.14 -3.16 -6.38
N PHE A 78 4.90 -3.37 -6.75
CA PHE A 78 3.82 -3.77 -5.86
C PHE A 78 2.75 -4.51 -6.67
N TYR A 79 2.39 -5.69 -6.24
CA TYR A 79 1.36 -6.57 -6.82
C TYR A 79 1.49 -6.76 -8.34
N GLY A 80 2.72 -7.01 -8.81
CA GLY A 80 3.05 -7.19 -10.23
C GLY A 80 2.98 -5.92 -11.09
N LEU A 81 2.85 -4.74 -10.48
CA LEU A 81 2.87 -3.44 -11.14
C LEU A 81 4.04 -2.58 -10.64
N THR A 82 4.63 -1.78 -11.52
CA THR A 82 5.68 -0.83 -11.14
C THR A 82 5.07 0.55 -10.95
N PHE A 83 4.88 0.96 -9.69
CA PHE A 83 4.36 2.27 -9.30
C PHE A 83 5.44 3.33 -9.34
N ASP A 84 5.14 4.51 -9.87
CA ASP A 84 5.95 5.70 -9.70
C ASP A 84 5.72 6.22 -8.28
N VAL A 85 6.79 6.48 -7.55
CA VAL A 85 6.76 6.98 -6.16
C VAL A 85 7.83 8.04 -5.94
N GLY A 86 7.63 8.87 -4.92
CA GLY A 86 8.57 9.91 -4.55
C GLY A 86 8.10 10.67 -3.30
N PRO A 87 8.79 11.73 -2.88
CA PRO A 87 8.41 12.53 -1.73
C PRO A 87 6.94 12.93 -1.76
N GLY A 88 6.31 12.96 -0.59
CA GLY A 88 4.88 13.28 -0.43
C GLY A 88 3.93 12.07 -0.54
N CYS A 89 4.44 10.85 -0.69
CA CYS A 89 3.62 9.64 -0.81
C CYS A 89 4.28 8.47 -0.06
N LEU A 90 3.49 7.69 0.68
CA LEU A 90 3.96 6.45 1.30
C LEU A 90 4.45 5.48 0.23
N ILE A 91 5.60 4.86 0.46
CA ILE A 91 6.11 3.80 -0.40
C ILE A 91 5.27 2.53 -0.18
N PRO A 92 4.69 1.91 -1.23
CA PRO A 92 3.91 0.68 -1.09
C PRO A 92 4.70 -0.43 -0.39
N ARG A 93 4.10 -1.05 0.64
CA ARG A 93 4.71 -2.11 1.45
C ARG A 93 4.29 -3.49 0.94
N PRO A 94 5.19 -4.50 0.96
CA PRO A 94 4.85 -5.85 0.52
C PRO A 94 3.69 -6.46 1.31
N GLU A 95 3.58 -6.16 2.61
CA GLU A 95 2.53 -6.66 3.50
C GLU A 95 1.13 -6.23 3.02
N THR A 96 1.02 -5.05 2.39
CA THR A 96 -0.22 -4.49 1.84
C THR A 96 -0.75 -5.32 0.64
N GLU A 97 0.07 -6.15 0.02
CA GLU A 97 -0.40 -7.07 -1.02
C GLU A 97 -1.45 -8.06 -0.51
N THR A 98 -1.36 -8.44 0.78
CA THR A 98 -2.39 -9.28 1.44
C THR A 98 -3.76 -8.58 1.50
N LEU A 99 -3.79 -7.25 1.67
CA LEU A 99 -5.04 -6.49 1.60
C LEU A 99 -5.64 -6.53 0.20
N VAL A 100 -4.81 -6.38 -0.85
CA VAL A 100 -5.27 -6.48 -2.24
C VAL A 100 -5.82 -7.88 -2.52
N GLU A 101 -5.18 -8.94 -2.03
CA GLU A 101 -5.67 -10.33 -2.17
C GLU A 101 -7.03 -10.51 -1.50
N ALA A 102 -7.20 -10.01 -0.27
CA ALA A 102 -8.48 -10.05 0.44
C ALA A 102 -9.58 -9.29 -0.32
N ALA A 103 -9.26 -8.09 -0.84
CA ALA A 103 -10.19 -7.30 -1.63
C ALA A 103 -10.60 -8.01 -2.93
N LEU A 104 -9.66 -8.61 -3.66
CA LEU A 104 -9.94 -9.38 -4.88
C LEU A 104 -10.79 -10.62 -4.60
N ALA A 105 -10.55 -11.31 -3.47
CA ALA A 105 -11.38 -12.43 -3.02
C ALA A 105 -12.80 -11.96 -2.70
N ALA A 106 -12.95 -10.87 -1.93
CA ALA A 106 -14.24 -10.26 -1.63
C ALA A 106 -15.02 -9.88 -2.89
N ILE A 107 -14.36 -9.24 -3.87
CA ILE A 107 -14.96 -8.86 -5.15
C ILE A 107 -15.44 -10.11 -5.93
N LYS A 108 -14.62 -11.16 -5.97
CA LYS A 108 -14.94 -12.41 -6.68
C LYS A 108 -16.15 -13.13 -6.07
N GLU A 109 -16.27 -13.12 -4.74
CA GLU A 109 -17.34 -13.77 -3.98
C GLU A 109 -18.60 -12.88 -3.90
N HIS A 110 -18.51 -11.60 -4.23
CA HIS A 110 -19.62 -10.65 -4.13
C HIS A 110 -20.78 -11.03 -5.06
N PRO A 111 -22.06 -10.94 -4.62
CA PRO A 111 -23.21 -11.26 -5.46
C PRO A 111 -23.28 -10.48 -6.79
N ARG A 112 -22.65 -9.29 -6.83
CA ARG A 112 -22.51 -8.46 -8.03
C ARG A 112 -21.24 -8.71 -8.84
N ALA A 113 -20.44 -9.74 -8.55
CA ALA A 113 -19.13 -9.99 -9.21
C ALA A 113 -19.19 -10.05 -10.75
N ARG A 114 -20.34 -10.46 -11.31
CA ARG A 114 -20.59 -10.49 -12.76
C ARG A 114 -21.13 -9.19 -13.35
N ARG A 115 -21.30 -8.16 -12.54
CA ARG A 115 -21.81 -6.83 -12.95
C ARG A 115 -20.74 -5.79 -12.62
N LEU A 116 -21.11 -4.73 -11.90
CA LEU A 116 -20.20 -3.70 -11.45
C LEU A 116 -20.09 -3.75 -9.93
N VAL A 117 -18.88 -4.02 -9.40
CA VAL A 117 -18.56 -3.92 -7.98
C VAL A 117 -17.90 -2.56 -7.72
N ARG A 118 -18.42 -1.83 -6.75
CA ARG A 118 -17.92 -0.51 -6.35
C ARG A 118 -16.95 -0.68 -5.21
N VAL A 119 -15.73 -0.21 -5.42
CA VAL A 119 -14.63 -0.36 -4.46
C VAL A 119 -14.15 1.02 -4.03
N ALA A 120 -13.90 1.22 -2.75
CA ALA A 120 -13.21 2.40 -2.24
C ALA A 120 -11.90 2.01 -1.58
N ASP A 121 -10.86 2.81 -1.83
CA ASP A 121 -9.55 2.74 -1.18
C ASP A 121 -9.33 4.04 -0.41
N ILE A 122 -9.40 3.95 0.92
CA ILE A 122 -9.31 5.09 1.84
C ILE A 122 -7.87 5.25 2.31
N GLY A 123 -7.30 6.44 2.10
CA GLY A 123 -5.86 6.68 2.26
C GLY A 123 -5.08 6.08 1.08
N THR A 124 -5.52 6.37 -0.15
CA THR A 124 -5.03 5.68 -1.36
C THR A 124 -3.53 5.89 -1.65
N GLY A 125 -2.91 6.94 -1.11
CA GLY A 125 -1.49 7.22 -1.29
C GLY A 125 -1.07 7.32 -2.76
N SER A 126 -0.17 6.46 -3.19
CA SER A 126 0.26 6.32 -4.58
C SER A 126 -0.77 5.64 -5.49
N GLY A 127 -1.92 5.23 -4.95
CA GLY A 127 -2.91 4.44 -5.64
C GLY A 127 -2.61 2.93 -5.61
N ALA A 128 -1.72 2.47 -4.75
CA ALA A 128 -1.23 1.09 -4.77
C ALA A 128 -2.36 0.06 -4.68
N ILE A 129 -3.27 0.19 -3.72
CA ILE A 129 -4.42 -0.71 -3.55
C ILE A 129 -5.46 -0.47 -4.65
N ALA A 130 -5.93 0.78 -4.83
CA ALA A 130 -6.96 1.14 -5.80
C ALA A 130 -6.64 0.65 -7.21
N LEU A 131 -5.41 0.93 -7.68
CA LEU A 131 -5.00 0.62 -9.05
C LEU A 131 -4.70 -0.88 -9.24
N SER A 132 -4.17 -1.56 -8.22
CA SER A 132 -4.00 -3.01 -8.26
C SER A 132 -5.34 -3.72 -8.33
N VAL A 133 -6.32 -3.33 -7.50
CA VAL A 133 -7.68 -3.87 -7.56
C VAL A 133 -8.31 -3.59 -8.93
N ALA A 134 -8.25 -2.35 -9.42
CA ALA A 134 -8.81 -2.00 -10.72
C ALA A 134 -8.17 -2.78 -11.87
N LYS A 135 -6.87 -3.08 -11.78
CA LYS A 135 -6.14 -3.83 -12.81
C LYS A 135 -6.53 -5.29 -12.85
N HIS A 136 -6.67 -5.93 -11.69
CA HIS A 136 -6.91 -7.36 -11.56
C HIS A 136 -8.39 -7.74 -11.50
N ALA A 137 -9.29 -6.78 -11.21
CA ALA A 137 -10.75 -6.95 -11.24
C ALA A 137 -11.38 -6.02 -12.29
N PRO A 138 -11.48 -6.40 -13.58
CA PRO A 138 -11.97 -5.53 -14.65
C PRO A 138 -13.42 -5.06 -14.50
N SER A 139 -14.25 -5.78 -13.73
CA SER A 139 -15.65 -5.45 -13.47
C SER A 139 -15.85 -4.52 -12.25
N THR A 140 -14.83 -3.70 -11.92
CA THR A 140 -14.90 -2.75 -10.80
C THR A 140 -14.91 -1.30 -11.27
N LYS A 141 -15.57 -0.44 -10.48
CA LYS A 141 -15.36 1.01 -10.43
C LYS A 141 -14.74 1.33 -9.08
N VAL A 142 -13.63 2.02 -9.08
CA VAL A 142 -12.81 2.22 -7.87
C VAL A 142 -12.70 3.70 -7.55
N TRP A 143 -12.87 4.07 -6.30
CA TRP A 143 -12.60 5.39 -5.76
C TRP A 143 -11.35 5.32 -4.88
N GLY A 144 -10.33 6.10 -5.20
CA GLY A 144 -9.18 6.34 -4.34
C GLY A 144 -9.32 7.68 -3.65
N ILE A 145 -9.36 7.68 -2.32
CA ILE A 145 -9.53 8.89 -1.52
C ILE A 145 -8.28 9.12 -0.70
N ASP A 146 -7.82 10.37 -0.66
CA ASP A 146 -6.73 10.80 0.20
C ASP A 146 -6.91 12.25 0.62
N VAL A 147 -6.47 12.59 1.81
CA VAL A 147 -6.44 13.96 2.30
C VAL A 147 -5.29 14.74 1.68
N SER A 148 -4.22 14.06 1.27
CA SER A 148 -3.02 14.64 0.67
C SER A 148 -3.16 14.82 -0.84
N GLY A 149 -3.18 16.08 -1.28
CA GLY A 149 -3.12 16.40 -2.71
C GLY A 149 -1.82 15.95 -3.39
N GLU A 150 -0.71 15.87 -2.66
CA GLU A 150 0.57 15.35 -3.18
C GLU A 150 0.50 13.85 -3.45
N ALA A 151 -0.05 13.08 -2.52
CA ALA A 151 -0.29 11.66 -2.69
C ALA A 151 -1.19 11.39 -3.91
N LEU A 152 -2.27 12.16 -4.06
CA LEU A 152 -3.19 12.05 -5.21
C LEU A 152 -2.52 12.40 -6.54
N GLN A 153 -1.48 13.24 -6.58
CA GLN A 153 -0.71 13.47 -7.81
C GLN A 153 0.04 12.22 -8.24
N TRP A 154 0.62 11.46 -7.27
CA TRP A 154 1.25 10.17 -7.55
C TRP A 154 0.22 9.15 -8.01
N ALA A 155 -0.92 9.03 -7.33
CA ALA A 155 -2.01 8.16 -7.74
C ALA A 155 -2.50 8.48 -9.16
N ALA A 156 -2.69 9.76 -9.50
CA ALA A 156 -3.11 10.19 -10.83
C ALA A 156 -2.06 9.88 -11.92
N ARG A 157 -0.77 9.98 -11.59
CA ARG A 157 0.32 9.60 -12.50
C ARG A 157 0.29 8.10 -12.77
N ASN A 158 0.18 7.28 -11.72
CA ASN A 158 0.09 5.82 -11.82
C ASN A 158 -1.19 5.38 -12.54
N MET A 159 -2.33 6.01 -12.25
CA MET A 159 -3.60 5.75 -12.92
C MET A 159 -3.48 5.92 -14.44
N ARG A 160 -2.87 7.02 -14.90
CA ARG A 160 -2.60 7.26 -16.33
C ARG A 160 -1.62 6.23 -16.90
N LYS A 161 -0.53 5.94 -16.17
CA LYS A 161 0.47 4.95 -16.57
C LYS A 161 -0.12 3.57 -16.84
N PHE A 162 -1.09 3.16 -16.01
CA PHE A 162 -1.74 1.84 -16.12
C PHE A 162 -2.98 1.83 -17.03
N GLY A 163 -3.39 2.99 -17.57
CA GLY A 163 -4.56 3.11 -18.44
C GLY A 163 -5.89 2.88 -17.72
N LEU A 164 -6.01 3.33 -16.47
CA LEU A 164 -7.16 3.05 -15.59
C LEU A 164 -8.12 4.25 -15.40
N SER A 165 -7.91 5.36 -16.12
CA SER A 165 -8.67 6.61 -15.94
C SER A 165 -10.18 6.49 -16.15
N GLU A 166 -10.65 5.49 -16.91
CA GLU A 166 -12.08 5.25 -17.13
C GLU A 166 -12.78 4.54 -15.97
N ARG A 167 -12.02 3.88 -15.08
CA ARG A 167 -12.54 3.03 -14.01
C ARG A 167 -12.13 3.45 -12.60
N VAL A 168 -11.18 4.36 -12.48
CA VAL A 168 -10.71 4.87 -11.20
C VAL A 168 -10.99 6.35 -11.09
N VAL A 169 -11.60 6.76 -9.98
CA VAL A 169 -11.89 8.15 -9.63
C VAL A 169 -11.05 8.50 -8.42
N LEU A 170 -10.29 9.60 -8.50
CA LEU A 170 -9.51 10.09 -7.37
C LEU A 170 -10.21 11.29 -6.74
N LEU A 171 -10.39 11.26 -5.42
CA LEU A 171 -11.08 12.29 -4.66
C LEU A 171 -10.19 12.79 -3.52
N THR A 172 -10.17 14.10 -3.32
CA THR A 172 -9.56 14.69 -2.13
C THR A 172 -10.59 14.78 -1.03
N GLY A 173 -10.27 14.30 0.16
CA GLY A 173 -11.15 14.43 1.33
C GLY A 173 -10.71 13.59 2.52
N ASP A 174 -11.43 13.76 3.60
CA ASP A 174 -11.17 13.08 4.87
C ASP A 174 -11.94 11.76 4.93
N LEU A 175 -11.21 10.66 4.97
CA LEU A 175 -11.75 9.30 5.04
C LEU A 175 -12.80 9.04 3.95
N ALA A 176 -13.99 8.54 4.32
CA ALA A 176 -15.05 8.19 3.39
C ALA A 176 -15.98 9.36 3.01
N GLU A 177 -15.85 10.55 3.61
CA GLU A 177 -16.74 11.70 3.42
C GLU A 177 -17.02 12.08 1.95
N PRO A 178 -16.03 12.01 1.02
CA PRO A 178 -16.26 12.37 -0.38
C PRO A 178 -17.11 11.36 -1.17
N LEU A 179 -17.37 10.18 -0.62
CA LEU A 179 -18.13 9.15 -1.31
C LEU A 179 -19.62 9.53 -1.39
N SER A 180 -20.14 9.56 -2.60
CA SER A 180 -21.55 9.87 -2.90
C SER A 180 -22.37 8.65 -3.33
N GLU A 181 -21.73 7.52 -3.55
CA GLU A 181 -22.37 6.25 -3.93
C GLU A 181 -22.06 5.18 -2.88
N PRO A 182 -23.00 4.26 -2.58
CA PRO A 182 -22.74 3.13 -1.69
C PRO A 182 -21.63 2.22 -2.24
N ILE A 183 -20.73 1.74 -1.37
CA ILE A 183 -19.55 0.96 -1.69
C ILE A 183 -19.78 -0.52 -1.35
N ASP A 184 -19.42 -1.40 -2.25
CA ASP A 184 -19.54 -2.86 -2.09
C ASP A 184 -18.30 -3.46 -1.37
N VAL A 185 -17.10 -2.90 -1.60
CA VAL A 185 -15.86 -3.29 -0.91
C VAL A 185 -15.07 -2.04 -0.54
N LEU A 186 -14.82 -1.84 0.75
CA LEU A 186 -14.00 -0.74 1.26
C LEU A 186 -12.66 -1.32 1.75
N CYS A 187 -11.57 -0.74 1.28
CA CYS A 187 -10.20 -1.02 1.67
C CYS A 187 -9.62 0.18 2.38
N ALA A 188 -8.80 -0.05 3.41
CA ALA A 188 -8.11 1.02 4.12
C ALA A 188 -6.76 0.53 4.66
N ASN A 189 -5.69 1.18 4.23
CA ASN A 189 -4.38 1.14 4.86
C ASN A 189 -4.08 2.55 5.40
N LEU A 190 -4.67 2.86 6.55
CA LEU A 190 -4.54 4.16 7.19
C LEU A 190 -3.29 4.20 8.08
N PRO A 191 -2.75 5.39 8.38
CA PRO A 191 -1.70 5.55 9.37
C PRO A 191 -2.08 4.87 10.68
N TYR A 192 -1.21 3.97 11.17
CA TYR A 192 -1.49 3.14 12.34
C TYR A 192 -0.35 3.12 13.38
N VAL A 193 0.74 3.86 13.16
CA VAL A 193 1.82 3.93 14.14
C VAL A 193 1.42 4.87 15.28
N PRO A 194 1.47 4.42 16.56
CA PRO A 194 1.24 5.29 17.69
C PRO A 194 2.21 6.46 17.72
N THR A 195 1.75 7.64 18.19
CA THR A 195 2.57 8.84 18.29
C THR A 195 3.87 8.61 19.07
N ASP A 196 3.81 7.89 20.19
CA ASP A 196 4.99 7.60 21.03
C ASP A 196 5.99 6.68 20.34
N ASP A 197 5.55 5.85 19.39
CA ASP A 197 6.40 4.92 18.66
C ASP A 197 7.03 5.56 17.41
N TYR A 198 6.50 6.70 16.95
CA TYR A 198 6.95 7.36 15.72
C TYR A 198 8.44 7.72 15.74
N GLU A 199 8.95 8.25 16.87
CA GLU A 199 10.37 8.58 17.01
C GLU A 199 11.30 7.36 17.02
N GLY A 200 10.76 6.16 17.25
CA GLY A 200 11.48 4.89 17.20
C GLY A 200 11.58 4.28 15.79
N LEU A 201 10.92 4.87 14.80
CA LEU A 201 10.96 4.37 13.43
C LEU A 201 12.35 4.58 12.81
N PRO A 202 12.73 3.77 11.80
CA PRO A 202 13.95 3.97 11.02
C PRO A 202 14.05 5.39 10.45
N ASP A 203 15.27 5.93 10.43
CA ASP A 203 15.54 7.28 9.91
C ASP A 203 15.04 7.46 8.46
N GLU A 204 15.12 6.41 7.67
CA GLU A 204 14.61 6.37 6.29
C GLU A 204 13.12 6.74 6.20
N ILE A 205 12.30 6.23 7.12
CA ILE A 205 10.86 6.52 7.18
C ILE A 205 10.64 7.92 7.71
N ARG A 206 11.21 8.25 8.88
CA ARG A 206 10.97 9.54 9.55
C ARG A 206 11.44 10.74 8.74
N ALA A 207 12.59 10.64 8.07
CA ALA A 207 13.19 11.74 7.34
C ALA A 207 12.61 11.94 5.93
N SER A 208 11.98 10.94 5.35
CA SER A 208 11.64 10.95 3.93
C SER A 208 10.16 10.77 3.65
N GLU A 209 9.47 9.90 4.38
CA GLU A 209 8.05 9.63 4.14
C GLU A 209 7.17 10.63 4.91
N PRO A 210 5.98 10.99 4.40
CA PRO A 210 5.11 11.94 5.08
C PRO A 210 4.64 11.41 6.43
N GLN A 211 4.85 12.15 7.51
CA GLN A 211 4.39 11.77 8.87
C GLN A 211 2.89 11.46 8.89
N ILE A 212 2.08 12.28 8.19
CA ILE A 212 0.63 12.07 8.08
C ILE A 212 0.25 10.72 7.45
N ALA A 213 1.14 10.07 6.72
CA ALA A 213 0.90 8.75 6.11
C ALA A 213 1.32 7.59 7.03
N VAL A 214 1.95 7.88 8.18
CA VAL A 214 2.55 6.87 9.07
C VAL A 214 1.95 6.96 10.48
N GLU A 215 1.86 8.16 11.05
CA GLU A 215 1.39 8.39 12.42
C GLU A 215 -0.13 8.38 12.50
N GLY A 216 -0.67 7.40 13.22
CA GLY A 216 -2.11 7.16 13.35
C GLY A 216 -2.76 7.81 14.59
N GLY A 217 -2.01 8.61 15.36
CA GLY A 217 -2.48 9.21 16.60
C GLY A 217 -1.98 8.48 17.86
N PRO A 218 -2.45 8.86 19.07
CA PRO A 218 -1.93 8.37 20.34
C PRO A 218 -1.86 6.84 20.48
N THR A 219 -2.83 6.11 19.96
CA THR A 219 -2.87 4.64 20.01
C THR A 219 -2.68 3.99 18.64
N GLY A 220 -2.68 4.80 17.57
CA GLY A 220 -2.55 4.35 16.19
C GLY A 220 -3.83 3.77 15.58
N ILE A 221 -4.97 3.84 16.27
CA ILE A 221 -6.26 3.36 15.74
C ILE A 221 -7.31 4.46 15.56
N GLU A 222 -6.97 5.72 15.83
CA GLU A 222 -7.90 6.84 15.84
C GLU A 222 -8.54 7.09 14.48
N LEU A 223 -7.76 7.00 13.40
CA LEU A 223 -8.29 7.16 12.04
C LEU A 223 -9.21 5.99 11.65
N ILE A 224 -8.84 4.77 12.05
CA ILE A 224 -9.67 3.59 11.83
C ILE A 224 -10.97 3.70 12.61
N ALA A 225 -10.95 4.20 13.85
CA ALA A 225 -12.16 4.43 14.64
C ALA A 225 -13.09 5.43 13.97
N ARG A 226 -12.57 6.56 13.49
CA ARG A 226 -13.33 7.55 12.74
C ARG A 226 -13.92 6.97 11.45
N LEU A 227 -13.18 6.13 10.74
CA LEU A 227 -13.68 5.46 9.53
C LEU A 227 -14.76 4.43 9.88
N ALA A 228 -14.62 3.69 10.99
CA ALA A 228 -15.62 2.75 11.45
C ALA A 228 -16.98 3.42 11.71
N ASP A 229 -16.99 4.64 12.27
CA ASP A 229 -18.20 5.44 12.47
C ASP A 229 -18.86 5.86 11.14
N GLN A 230 -18.12 5.88 10.03
CA GLN A 230 -18.63 6.26 8.72
C GLN A 230 -19.15 5.06 7.89
N LEU A 231 -18.85 3.81 8.28
CA LEU A 231 -19.11 2.62 7.47
C LEU A 231 -20.59 2.48 7.10
N ASP A 232 -21.51 2.69 8.04
CA ASP A 232 -22.95 2.54 7.78
C ASP A 232 -23.47 3.50 6.70
N ALA A 233 -22.95 4.72 6.68
CA ALA A 233 -23.38 5.73 5.72
C ALA A 233 -22.86 5.45 4.29
N HIS A 234 -21.75 4.74 4.17
CA HIS A 234 -21.06 4.58 2.88
C HIS A 234 -21.05 3.16 2.33
N LEU A 235 -21.24 2.12 3.15
CA LEU A 235 -21.30 0.75 2.67
C LEU A 235 -22.68 0.42 2.06
N ALA A 236 -22.70 -0.42 1.05
CA ALA A 236 -23.92 -0.89 0.42
C ALA A 236 -24.80 -1.63 1.46
N PRO A 237 -26.12 -1.33 1.56
CA PRO A 237 -26.93 -1.81 2.68
C PRO A 237 -27.12 -3.33 2.71
N ASP A 238 -27.12 -3.97 1.53
CA ASP A 238 -27.50 -5.38 1.40
C ASP A 238 -26.30 -6.33 1.50
N CYS A 239 -25.15 -5.90 0.99
CA CYS A 239 -23.93 -6.72 0.93
C CYS A 239 -22.71 -5.84 0.80
N ALA A 240 -21.78 -5.94 1.73
CA ALA A 240 -20.48 -5.26 1.63
C ALA A 240 -19.38 -5.96 2.44
N ALA A 241 -18.13 -5.57 2.14
CA ALA A 241 -16.94 -5.91 2.90
C ALA A 241 -16.18 -4.64 3.30
N ALA A 242 -15.65 -4.60 4.53
CA ALA A 242 -14.72 -3.60 5.01
C ALA A 242 -13.41 -4.29 5.40
N ILE A 243 -12.29 -3.85 4.83
CA ILE A 243 -10.99 -4.53 4.90
C ILE A 243 -9.94 -3.51 5.32
N PHE A 244 -9.28 -3.76 6.46
CA PHE A 244 -8.34 -2.85 7.09
C PHE A 244 -6.96 -3.49 7.25
N GLU A 245 -5.91 -2.80 6.82
CA GLU A 245 -4.53 -3.11 7.22
C GLU A 245 -4.20 -2.45 8.56
N LEU A 246 -3.36 -3.11 9.36
CA LEU A 246 -3.13 -2.79 10.76
C LEU A 246 -1.67 -3.00 11.18
N GLY A 247 -1.27 -2.27 12.22
CA GLY A 247 -0.06 -2.55 12.98
C GLY A 247 -0.13 -3.87 13.74
N ALA A 248 1.04 -4.42 14.07
CA ALA A 248 1.12 -5.61 14.89
C ALA A 248 0.44 -5.39 16.24
N GLY A 249 -0.43 -6.33 16.64
CA GLY A 249 -1.15 -6.26 17.93
C GLY A 249 -2.49 -5.54 17.89
N GLN A 250 -2.81 -4.76 16.86
CA GLN A 250 -4.05 -3.96 16.79
C GLN A 250 -5.29 -4.76 16.34
N ALA A 251 -5.11 -5.95 15.76
CA ALA A 251 -6.20 -6.69 15.10
C ALA A 251 -7.42 -6.94 15.99
N GLY A 252 -7.24 -7.27 17.27
CA GLY A 252 -8.38 -7.53 18.17
C GLY A 252 -9.22 -6.28 18.45
N PHE A 253 -8.58 -5.13 18.62
CA PHE A 253 -9.27 -3.86 18.85
C PHE A 253 -10.05 -3.41 17.62
N VAL A 254 -9.45 -3.52 16.43
CA VAL A 254 -10.11 -3.10 15.19
C VAL A 254 -11.23 -4.06 14.81
N GLU A 255 -11.07 -5.36 15.02
CA GLU A 255 -12.14 -6.34 14.86
C GLU A 255 -13.35 -5.97 15.71
N GLU A 256 -13.17 -5.74 17.02
CA GLU A 256 -14.25 -5.35 17.93
C GLU A 256 -14.90 -4.03 17.50
N LEU A 257 -14.10 -3.03 17.13
CA LEU A 257 -14.55 -1.73 16.71
C LEU A 257 -15.45 -1.79 15.47
N VAL A 258 -15.01 -2.47 14.42
CA VAL A 258 -15.75 -2.58 13.15
C VAL A 258 -17.00 -3.45 13.32
N VAL A 259 -16.90 -4.56 14.06
CA VAL A 259 -18.06 -5.41 14.37
C VAL A 259 -19.12 -4.64 15.15
N ASN A 260 -18.72 -3.87 16.17
CA ASN A 260 -19.66 -3.07 16.96
C ASN A 260 -20.33 -1.98 16.11
N ALA A 261 -19.58 -1.28 15.25
CA ALA A 261 -20.14 -0.26 14.37
C ALA A 261 -21.21 -0.85 13.43
N LEU A 262 -20.89 -1.94 12.74
CA LEU A 262 -21.81 -2.58 11.81
C LEU A 262 -23.01 -3.25 12.50
N THR A 263 -22.82 -3.87 13.66
CA THR A 263 -23.90 -4.47 14.45
C THR A 263 -24.88 -3.40 14.95
N THR A 264 -24.35 -2.28 15.45
CA THR A 264 -25.17 -1.12 15.90
C THR A 264 -25.98 -0.53 14.76
N ALA A 265 -25.43 -0.53 13.55
CA ALA A 265 -26.13 -0.14 12.33
C ALA A 265 -27.15 -1.18 11.82
N GLY A 266 -27.31 -2.30 12.52
CA GLY A 266 -28.24 -3.38 12.13
C GLY A 266 -27.74 -4.23 10.96
N ARG A 267 -26.42 -4.19 10.67
CA ARG A 267 -25.83 -5.03 9.64
C ARG A 267 -25.56 -6.43 10.19
N GLY A 268 -25.83 -7.46 9.43
CA GLY A 268 -25.55 -8.84 9.86
C GLY A 268 -26.42 -9.87 9.16
N PRO A 269 -26.09 -11.16 9.30
CA PRO A 269 -24.95 -11.67 10.10
C PRO A 269 -23.59 -11.21 9.54
N LEU A 270 -22.60 -11.06 10.43
CA LEU A 270 -21.25 -10.65 10.08
C LEU A 270 -20.34 -11.88 9.95
N ASP A 271 -19.54 -11.94 8.89
CA ASP A 271 -18.42 -12.88 8.70
C ASP A 271 -17.13 -12.10 8.93
N VAL A 272 -16.34 -12.52 9.93
CA VAL A 272 -15.08 -11.85 10.29
C VAL A 272 -13.91 -12.76 9.92
N ARG A 273 -13.00 -12.23 9.14
CA ARG A 273 -11.78 -12.92 8.70
C ARG A 273 -10.56 -12.12 9.11
N VAL A 274 -9.51 -12.80 9.54
CA VAL A 274 -8.24 -12.19 9.90
C VAL A 274 -7.14 -12.84 9.08
N HIS A 275 -6.50 -12.03 8.22
CA HIS A 275 -5.42 -12.51 7.38
C HIS A 275 -4.07 -12.18 8.02
N ARG A 276 -3.08 -13.04 7.75
CA ARG A 276 -1.73 -12.90 8.27
C ARG A 276 -0.78 -12.61 7.13
N ASP A 277 0.24 -11.79 7.41
CA ASP A 277 1.35 -11.59 6.49
C ASP A 277 2.23 -12.86 6.39
N LEU A 278 3.25 -12.81 5.53
CA LEU A 278 4.20 -13.91 5.33
C LEU A 278 5.00 -14.27 6.59
N ARG A 279 5.06 -13.38 7.58
CA ARG A 279 5.69 -13.61 8.90
C ARG A 279 4.70 -14.19 9.92
N GLY A 280 3.46 -14.43 9.54
CA GLY A 280 2.40 -14.95 10.40
C GLY A 280 1.77 -13.90 11.33
N ILE A 281 2.06 -12.62 11.16
CA ILE A 281 1.49 -11.52 11.95
C ILE A 281 0.09 -11.20 11.41
N ARG A 282 -0.89 -11.02 12.29
CA ARG A 282 -2.25 -10.58 11.94
C ARG A 282 -2.18 -9.14 11.42
N ARG A 283 -2.41 -8.95 10.12
CA ARG A 283 -2.27 -7.67 9.44
C ARG A 283 -3.55 -7.13 8.86
N ILE A 284 -4.47 -8.01 8.49
CA ILE A 284 -5.71 -7.60 7.85
C ILE A 284 -6.89 -8.08 8.68
N VAL A 285 -7.81 -7.17 8.99
CA VAL A 285 -9.15 -7.47 9.50
C VAL A 285 -10.14 -7.20 8.38
N GLU A 286 -10.95 -8.18 8.07
CA GLU A 286 -12.00 -8.14 7.07
C GLU A 286 -13.33 -8.50 7.72
N VAL A 287 -14.32 -7.63 7.61
CA VAL A 287 -15.68 -7.84 8.11
C VAL A 287 -16.65 -7.73 6.93
N ARG A 288 -17.47 -8.75 6.74
CA ARG A 288 -18.43 -8.88 5.64
C ARG A 288 -19.86 -9.09 6.14
N TYR A 289 -20.82 -8.68 5.34
CA TYR A 289 -22.22 -9.07 5.50
C TYR A 289 -22.92 -9.23 4.14
N GLY A 290 -23.97 -10.04 4.07
CA GLY A 290 -24.78 -10.25 2.86
C GLY A 290 -24.08 -11.08 1.77
N TYR A 291 -22.93 -11.67 2.06
CA TYR A 291 -22.27 -12.63 1.17
C TYR A 291 -22.98 -13.99 1.23
N PRO A 292 -23.07 -14.73 0.11
CA PRO A 292 -23.61 -16.08 0.12
C PRO A 292 -22.76 -17.01 0.98
N ASP A 293 -23.41 -17.94 1.69
CA ASP A 293 -22.70 -18.97 2.45
C ASP A 293 -21.83 -19.81 1.51
N THR A 294 -20.53 -19.90 1.78
CA THR A 294 -19.60 -20.67 0.97
C THR A 294 -19.85 -22.18 1.02
N ASN A 295 -20.74 -22.65 1.89
CA ASN A 295 -21.11 -24.06 2.04
C ASN A 295 -22.25 -24.52 1.10
N GLU A 296 -22.90 -23.64 0.32
CA GLU A 296 -23.99 -24.03 -0.60
C GLU A 296 -23.55 -24.19 -2.06
N ALA A 297 -22.27 -23.95 -2.38
CA ALA A 297 -21.70 -24.15 -3.72
C ALA A 297 -20.89 -25.44 -3.77
N GLY A 298 -21.56 -26.59 -3.64
CA GLY A 298 -21.06 -27.95 -3.83
C GLY A 298 -21.66 -28.61 -5.04
#